data_d30e413578da4e0dd68a48f32edd4340
#
_entry.id   d30e413578da4e0dd68a48f32edd4340
#
_cell.length_a   1.000
_cell.length_b   1.000
_cell.length_c   1.000
_cell.angle_alpha   90.00
_cell.angle_beta   90.00
_cell.angle_gamma   90.00
#
_symmetry.space_group_name_H-M   'P 1'
#
loop_
_entity.id
_entity.type
_entity.pdbx_description
1 polymer ?
#
loop_
_entity_poly.entity_id
_entity_poly.type
_entity_poly.pdbx_seq_one_letter_code
_entity_poly.pdbx_strand_id
1 'polypeptide(L)'
;MQSTLQVSYSQERQRVSAGHLPAELMLMIFHGVYDLCLDGWTVAGSLPTWSTIDFPFSTVFPNALAMVCSAWKEILSSVPSFWTQVVIAIDGNPTLVKGSFEWSRPLPIDVLVSPYSSTCDENPGEGHRVEAVMRYLVPELHRCRSIRFNTIQVSSLPPLQVFSEQAPLLRKLELGCTPYNPCAEEEPGDVAVPLELTCPELETLHLNGRNFCNVCPPITESAPDFGYDLWLSHVPNLTNLAITNYRVGNRNEGLCMAEMLRALQELPHLAHLTITNVEFNNEPPSHSYTLSSALRHLEFSDLSNGVYLFFGAAVLQEMIDTMCITRCNVNRVDWEDVSCTELTLRRIDACYNIGQILHHSDISELLVDGCPSFDDRVVYSLMGPDEEVSARFLLLLYISECNNFSMYALQEMCEWRERRAWEEAPWQSVDDIANTEFEVCTPITSVHVSASYLTPEDKEWLEFYNFSFHHS
;
A
#
# COMPACT_ATOMS: atom_id res chain seq x y z
N MET A 1 82.78 -1.18 22.34
CA MET A 1 82.21 0.03 21.77
C MET A 1 81.33 -0.38 20.60
N GLN A 2 80.07 -0.62 20.85
CA GLN A 2 79.05 -0.88 19.81
C GLN A 2 78.12 0.33 19.76
N SER A 3 78.21 1.13 18.73
CA SER A 3 77.37 2.28 18.50
C SER A 3 76.12 1.79 17.71
N THR A 4 74.99 1.74 18.39
CA THR A 4 73.70 1.45 17.82
C THR A 4 73.14 2.72 17.12
N LEU A 5 73.11 2.71 15.80
CA LEU A 5 72.43 3.71 15.02
C LEU A 5 70.91 3.47 15.10
N GLN A 6 70.23 4.27 15.91
CA GLN A 6 68.75 4.38 15.86
C GLN A 6 68.37 5.24 14.67
N VAL A 7 67.91 4.59 13.58
CA VAL A 7 67.20 5.28 12.47
C VAL A 7 65.78 5.55 12.91
N SER A 8 65.50 6.80 13.24
CA SER A 8 64.17 7.29 13.56
C SER A 8 63.38 7.47 12.27
N TYR A 9 62.56 6.50 11.91
CA TYR A 9 61.58 6.64 10.85
C TYR A 9 60.36 7.41 11.41
N SER A 10 60.40 8.72 11.43
CA SER A 10 59.20 9.56 11.52
C SER A 10 58.54 9.62 10.16
N GLN A 11 57.78 8.57 9.80
CA GLN A 11 56.77 8.68 8.74
C GLN A 11 55.64 9.57 9.27
N GLU A 12 55.71 10.88 9.01
CA GLU A 12 54.55 11.74 8.97
C GLU A 12 53.59 11.15 7.90
N ARG A 13 52.67 10.30 8.35
CA ARG A 13 51.51 9.97 7.55
C ARG A 13 50.74 11.29 7.34
N GLN A 14 51.04 11.98 6.27
CA GLN A 14 50.15 13.03 5.77
C GLN A 14 48.76 12.42 5.71
N ARG A 15 47.88 12.74 6.66
CA ARG A 15 46.47 12.39 6.59
C ARG A 15 45.91 13.18 5.39
N VAL A 16 45.80 12.51 4.25
CA VAL A 16 45.11 13.06 3.10
C VAL A 16 43.67 13.29 3.56
N SER A 17 43.33 14.54 3.81
CA SER A 17 41.94 14.93 4.09
C SER A 17 41.14 14.80 2.82
N ALA A 18 39.91 14.28 2.91
CA ALA A 18 38.96 14.23 1.78
C ALA A 18 38.77 15.61 1.11
N GLY A 19 38.99 16.70 1.85
CA GLY A 19 38.97 18.07 1.30
C GLY A 19 40.12 18.41 0.30
N HIS A 20 41.06 17.50 0.08
CA HIS A 20 42.15 17.70 -0.89
C HIS A 20 41.92 16.91 -2.20
N LEU A 21 40.79 16.17 -2.31
CA LEU A 21 40.44 15.48 -3.54
C LEU A 21 39.99 16.49 -4.60
N PRO A 22 40.39 16.32 -5.88
CA PRO A 22 39.83 17.08 -6.98
C PRO A 22 38.31 16.99 -7.03
N ALA A 23 37.66 18.06 -7.47
CA ALA A 23 36.19 18.14 -7.54
C ALA A 23 35.59 17.01 -8.40
N GLU A 24 36.29 16.61 -9.45
CA GLU A 24 35.90 15.54 -10.36
C GLU A 24 35.83 14.18 -9.64
N LEU A 25 36.80 13.88 -8.79
CA LEU A 25 36.79 12.64 -7.99
C LEU A 25 35.70 12.67 -6.91
N MET A 26 35.47 13.84 -6.32
CA MET A 26 34.36 14.01 -5.39
C MET A 26 33.01 13.82 -6.06
N LEU A 27 32.84 14.34 -7.27
CA LEU A 27 31.61 14.11 -8.05
C LEU A 27 31.39 12.63 -8.35
N MET A 28 32.44 11.90 -8.76
CA MET A 28 32.33 10.46 -8.98
C MET A 28 31.90 9.70 -7.71
N ILE A 29 32.46 10.06 -6.56
CA ILE A 29 32.08 9.48 -5.27
C ILE A 29 30.59 9.81 -4.97
N PHE A 30 30.18 11.05 -5.16
CA PHE A 30 28.79 11.48 -4.89
C PHE A 30 27.79 10.83 -5.84
N HIS A 31 28.12 10.62 -7.12
CA HIS A 31 27.31 9.83 -8.03
C HIS A 31 27.18 8.38 -7.56
N GLY A 32 28.28 7.74 -7.17
CA GLY A 32 28.22 6.38 -6.62
C GLY A 32 27.38 6.27 -5.36
N VAL A 33 27.41 7.26 -4.46
CA VAL A 33 26.54 7.30 -3.28
C VAL A 33 25.07 7.52 -3.69
N TYR A 34 24.83 8.41 -4.65
CA TYR A 34 23.50 8.67 -5.19
C TYR A 34 22.86 7.43 -5.78
N ASP A 35 23.61 6.70 -6.63
CA ASP A 35 23.15 5.47 -7.26
C ASP A 35 22.80 4.40 -6.20
N LEU A 36 23.66 4.22 -5.20
CA LEU A 36 23.39 3.31 -4.06
C LEU A 36 22.13 3.70 -3.26
N CYS A 37 21.89 5.00 -3.11
CA CYS A 37 20.66 5.48 -2.47
C CYS A 37 19.42 5.19 -3.33
N LEU A 38 19.53 5.35 -4.64
CA LEU A 38 18.42 5.08 -5.57
C LEU A 38 18.08 3.59 -5.61
N ASP A 39 19.07 2.69 -5.67
CA ASP A 39 18.86 1.25 -5.72
C ASP A 39 18.09 0.73 -4.49
N GLY A 40 18.28 1.36 -3.34
CA GLY A 40 17.49 1.05 -2.13
C GLY A 40 16.04 1.57 -2.17
N TRP A 41 15.69 2.40 -3.14
CA TRP A 41 14.40 3.10 -3.23
C TRP A 41 13.55 2.68 -4.43
N THR A 42 14.15 2.00 -5.40
CA THR A 42 13.45 1.51 -6.58
C THR A 42 13.19 0.01 -6.46
N VAL A 43 11.97 -0.37 -6.17
CA VAL A 43 11.45 -1.67 -6.63
C VAL A 43 11.24 -1.53 -8.13
N ALA A 44 11.80 -2.46 -8.91
CA ALA A 44 11.90 -2.36 -10.36
C ALA A 44 10.56 -1.94 -11.01
N GLY A 45 10.55 -0.77 -11.64
CA GLY A 45 9.44 -0.26 -12.44
C GLY A 45 8.44 0.65 -11.72
N SER A 46 8.53 0.85 -10.41
CA SER A 46 7.68 1.77 -9.66
C SER A 46 8.40 3.11 -9.41
N LEU A 47 7.62 4.19 -9.31
CA LEU A 47 8.12 5.46 -8.76
C LEU A 47 8.72 5.20 -7.38
N PRO A 48 9.78 5.94 -6.96
CA PRO A 48 10.44 5.72 -5.67
C PRO A 48 9.40 5.65 -4.56
N THR A 49 9.23 4.47 -3.99
CA THR A 49 8.41 4.31 -2.80
C THR A 49 9.26 4.75 -1.62
N TRP A 50 8.90 5.89 -1.05
CA TRP A 50 9.43 6.30 0.25
C TRP A 50 9.09 5.17 1.22
N SER A 51 10.07 4.34 1.58
CA SER A 51 9.83 3.32 2.60
C SER A 51 9.43 4.02 3.90
N THR A 52 8.55 3.40 4.67
CA THR A 52 8.10 3.87 5.99
C THR A 52 9.22 3.84 7.06
N ILE A 53 10.48 3.66 6.63
CA ILE A 53 11.63 3.63 7.52
C ILE A 53 11.84 5.06 8.05
N ASP A 54 11.94 5.18 9.36
CA ASP A 54 12.32 6.40 10.08
C ASP A 54 13.73 6.84 9.66
N PHE A 55 13.82 7.57 8.55
CA PHE A 55 15.10 8.17 8.17
C PHE A 55 15.30 9.45 8.96
N PRO A 56 16.39 9.55 9.74
CA PRO A 56 16.77 10.86 10.23
C PRO A 56 17.09 11.76 9.03
N PHE A 57 16.36 12.85 8.88
CA PHE A 57 16.47 13.80 7.75
C PHE A 57 17.91 14.24 7.46
N SER A 58 18.76 14.24 8.50
CA SER A 58 20.19 14.54 8.39
C SER A 58 21.00 13.49 7.62
N THR A 59 20.45 12.28 7.42
CA THR A 59 21.15 11.19 6.70
C THR A 59 20.70 11.04 5.26
N VAL A 60 19.68 11.76 4.84
CA VAL A 60 19.18 11.70 3.47
C VAL A 60 20.15 12.39 2.52
N PHE A 61 20.54 11.69 1.45
CA PHE A 61 21.31 12.29 0.36
C PHE A 61 20.49 13.40 -0.34
N PRO A 62 21.06 14.54 -0.75
CA PRO A 62 22.46 14.94 -0.57
C PRO A 62 22.72 15.76 0.70
N ASN A 63 21.69 15.99 1.52
CA ASN A 63 21.77 16.91 2.68
C ASN A 63 22.86 16.51 3.67
N ALA A 64 22.98 15.21 4.00
CA ALA A 64 24.00 14.71 4.90
C ALA A 64 25.42 15.09 4.44
N LEU A 65 25.70 14.93 3.15
CA LEU A 65 27.00 15.26 2.57
C LEU A 65 27.21 16.77 2.44
N ALA A 66 26.16 17.53 2.12
CA ALA A 66 26.22 18.98 2.04
C ALA A 66 26.51 19.66 3.40
N MET A 67 26.20 18.97 4.50
CA MET A 67 26.50 19.47 5.86
C MET A 67 27.95 19.24 6.30
N VAL A 68 28.75 18.43 5.60
CA VAL A 68 30.13 18.13 5.97
C VAL A 68 31.02 19.35 5.89
N CYS A 69 30.98 20.08 4.76
CA CYS A 69 31.68 21.35 4.60
C CYS A 69 31.14 22.16 3.42
N SER A 70 31.49 23.44 3.34
CA SER A 70 31.06 24.35 2.27
C SER A 70 31.49 23.90 0.88
N ALA A 71 32.71 23.35 0.74
CA ALA A 71 33.20 22.86 -0.54
C ALA A 71 32.36 21.68 -1.07
N TRP A 72 31.95 20.75 -0.22
CA TRP A 72 31.07 19.64 -0.61
C TRP A 72 29.69 20.15 -1.00
N LYS A 73 29.15 21.08 -0.23
CA LYS A 73 27.88 21.73 -0.55
C LYS A 73 27.92 22.41 -1.93
N GLU A 74 28.99 23.12 -2.24
CA GLU A 74 29.19 23.80 -3.54
C GLU A 74 29.24 22.79 -4.69
N ILE A 75 30.00 21.69 -4.53
CA ILE A 75 30.09 20.62 -5.52
C ILE A 75 28.70 19.98 -5.72
N LEU A 76 28.01 19.59 -4.64
CA LEU A 76 26.69 18.96 -4.70
C LEU A 76 25.66 19.88 -5.34
N SER A 77 25.66 21.18 -5.00
CA SER A 77 24.71 22.16 -5.56
C SER A 77 24.92 22.43 -7.06
N SER A 78 26.09 22.03 -7.61
CA SER A 78 26.34 22.14 -9.04
C SER A 78 25.62 21.04 -9.87
N VAL A 79 25.12 19.97 -9.24
CA VAL A 79 24.46 18.84 -9.88
C VAL A 79 22.96 18.83 -9.53
N PRO A 80 22.09 19.36 -10.40
CA PRO A 80 20.67 19.51 -10.11
C PRO A 80 19.94 18.20 -9.84
N SER A 81 20.35 17.09 -10.48
CA SER A 81 19.72 15.77 -10.30
C SER A 81 19.83 15.25 -8.87
N PHE A 82 20.85 15.65 -8.11
CA PHE A 82 20.98 15.26 -6.70
C PHE A 82 19.91 15.87 -5.80
N TRP A 83 19.25 16.94 -6.24
CA TRP A 83 18.28 17.72 -5.46
C TRP A 83 16.83 17.51 -5.92
N THR A 84 16.59 16.51 -6.76
CA THR A 84 15.23 16.22 -7.24
C THR A 84 14.37 15.48 -6.23
N GLN A 85 14.96 14.87 -5.21
CA GLN A 85 14.27 14.27 -4.08
C GLN A 85 14.36 15.20 -2.88
N VAL A 86 13.26 15.87 -2.58
CA VAL A 86 13.19 16.92 -1.56
C VAL A 86 12.48 16.39 -0.33
N VAL A 87 13.20 16.23 0.77
CA VAL A 87 12.65 15.81 2.06
C VAL A 87 12.54 17.00 2.99
N ILE A 88 11.35 17.25 3.49
CA ILE A 88 11.00 18.39 4.33
C ILE A 88 10.54 17.90 5.70
N ALA A 89 11.30 18.23 6.73
CA ALA A 89 10.88 17.99 8.11
C ALA A 89 9.86 19.06 8.55
N ILE A 90 8.67 18.64 8.97
CA ILE A 90 7.62 19.53 9.48
C ILE A 90 8.14 20.31 10.71
N ASP A 91 8.95 19.66 11.56
CA ASP A 91 9.52 20.25 12.77
C ASP A 91 10.81 21.04 12.50
N GLY A 92 11.31 20.99 11.25
CA GLY A 92 12.54 21.62 10.84
C GLY A 92 12.38 23.09 10.49
N ASN A 93 13.51 23.70 10.12
CA ASN A 93 13.48 25.03 9.56
C ASN A 93 13.11 25.00 8.08
N PRO A 94 11.92 25.46 7.67
CA PRO A 94 11.47 25.38 6.28
C PRO A 94 12.34 26.19 5.32
N THR A 95 13.13 27.17 5.80
CA THR A 95 14.04 27.95 4.95
C THR A 95 15.17 27.11 4.35
N LEU A 96 15.53 25.96 4.98
CA LEU A 96 16.56 25.05 4.45
C LEU A 96 16.11 24.38 3.15
N VAL A 97 14.81 24.20 2.97
CA VAL A 97 14.20 23.59 1.79
C VAL A 97 14.36 24.45 0.54
N LYS A 98 14.38 25.78 0.72
CA LYS A 98 14.57 26.73 -0.39
C LYS A 98 15.81 26.41 -1.23
N GLY A 99 16.92 26.05 -0.57
CA GLY A 99 18.13 25.64 -1.27
C GLY A 99 17.94 24.43 -2.17
N SER A 100 17.22 23.41 -1.71
CA SER A 100 16.94 22.21 -2.51
C SER A 100 16.13 22.55 -3.76
N PHE A 101 15.12 23.40 -3.64
CA PHE A 101 14.34 23.88 -4.78
C PHE A 101 15.20 24.70 -5.76
N GLU A 102 16.06 25.59 -5.28
CA GLU A 102 16.96 26.39 -6.12
C GLU A 102 17.99 25.52 -6.83
N TRP A 103 18.57 24.51 -6.16
CA TRP A 103 19.62 23.67 -6.73
C TRP A 103 19.09 22.59 -7.68
N SER A 104 17.85 22.10 -7.49
CA SER A 104 17.21 21.21 -8.46
C SER A 104 16.88 21.91 -9.79
N ARG A 105 16.96 23.25 -9.87
CA ARG A 105 16.68 24.05 -11.07
C ARG A 105 15.29 23.70 -11.64
N PRO A 106 15.08 23.67 -12.98
CA PRO A 106 13.77 23.36 -13.55
C PRO A 106 13.49 21.84 -13.63
N LEU A 107 14.29 20.98 -13.01
CA LEU A 107 14.03 19.53 -13.07
C LEU A 107 12.77 19.18 -12.30
N PRO A 108 12.01 18.16 -12.75
CA PRO A 108 10.91 17.59 -11.98
C PRO A 108 11.40 17.10 -10.61
N ILE A 109 10.57 17.30 -9.59
CA ILE A 109 10.91 16.95 -8.20
C ILE A 109 9.89 16.03 -7.57
N ASP A 110 10.38 15.22 -6.61
CA ASP A 110 9.61 14.39 -5.72
C ASP A 110 9.74 14.93 -4.29
N VAL A 111 8.63 15.17 -3.63
CA VAL A 111 8.60 15.86 -2.33
C VAL A 111 8.01 14.95 -1.26
N LEU A 112 8.73 14.78 -0.16
CA LEU A 112 8.24 14.14 1.07
C LEU A 112 8.20 15.17 2.20
N VAL A 113 7.03 15.36 2.79
CA VAL A 113 6.83 16.18 3.98
C VAL A 113 6.43 15.28 5.13
N SER A 114 7.25 15.21 6.19
CA SER A 114 7.03 14.29 7.32
C SER A 114 7.57 14.91 8.62
N PRO A 115 7.04 14.54 9.80
CA PRO A 115 7.64 14.93 11.07
C PRO A 115 9.04 14.31 11.21
N TYR A 116 9.93 14.98 11.94
CA TYR A 116 11.30 14.51 12.19
C TYR A 116 11.36 13.26 13.08
N SER A 117 10.40 13.15 13.98
CA SER A 117 10.30 12.02 14.91
C SER A 117 8.90 11.45 14.86
N SER A 118 8.82 10.14 14.79
CA SER A 118 7.57 9.38 14.86
C SER A 118 6.98 9.32 16.29
N THR A 119 7.57 10.02 17.26
CA THR A 119 7.01 10.10 18.60
C THR A 119 5.63 10.76 18.52
N CYS A 120 4.61 9.99 18.86
CA CYS A 120 3.18 10.33 18.78
C CYS A 120 2.73 11.42 19.74
N ASP A 121 3.63 12.27 20.22
CA ASP A 121 3.27 13.36 21.09
C ASP A 121 2.51 14.41 20.29
N GLU A 122 1.34 14.80 20.80
CA GLU A 122 0.52 15.86 20.24
C GLU A 122 1.39 17.08 19.94
N ASN A 123 1.49 17.44 18.68
CA ASN A 123 2.26 18.60 18.26
C ASN A 123 1.30 19.76 17.90
N PRO A 124 0.87 20.56 18.89
CA PRO A 124 -0.20 21.55 18.71
C PRO A 124 0.11 22.63 17.66
N GLY A 125 1.32 22.66 17.15
CA GLY A 125 1.73 23.61 16.10
C GLY A 125 1.97 22.97 14.74
N GLU A 126 1.61 21.69 14.53
CA GLU A 126 1.88 20.99 13.27
C GLU A 126 1.23 21.69 12.08
N GLY A 127 -0.06 22.05 12.16
CA GLY A 127 -0.77 22.71 11.08
C GLY A 127 -0.10 24.02 10.63
N HIS A 128 0.32 24.89 11.55
CA HIS A 128 1.04 26.11 11.20
C HIS A 128 2.39 25.85 10.52
N ARG A 129 3.06 24.75 10.90
CA ARG A 129 4.33 24.36 10.26
C ARG A 129 4.10 23.81 8.87
N VAL A 130 3.06 23.02 8.68
CA VAL A 130 2.65 22.55 7.34
C VAL A 130 2.28 23.73 6.46
N GLU A 131 1.52 24.73 6.96
CA GLU A 131 1.28 25.96 6.22
C GLU A 131 2.57 26.70 5.84
N ALA A 132 3.55 26.75 6.75
CA ALA A 132 4.84 27.37 6.46
C ALA A 132 5.59 26.58 5.37
N VAL A 133 5.55 25.26 5.38
CA VAL A 133 6.09 24.41 4.31
C VAL A 133 5.38 24.68 2.99
N MET A 134 4.05 24.74 3.00
CA MET A 134 3.25 25.00 1.80
C MET A 134 3.58 26.32 1.13
N ARG A 135 3.92 27.36 1.88
CA ARG A 135 4.37 28.66 1.30
C ARG A 135 5.61 28.54 0.41
N TYR A 136 6.48 27.55 0.68
CA TYR A 136 7.66 27.28 -0.15
C TYR A 136 7.35 26.25 -1.25
N LEU A 137 6.42 25.33 -1.02
CA LEU A 137 6.08 24.28 -1.96
C LEU A 137 5.15 24.75 -3.09
N VAL A 138 4.16 25.60 -2.78
CA VAL A 138 3.17 26.08 -3.76
C VAL A 138 3.80 26.68 -5.02
N PRO A 139 4.83 27.54 -4.96
CA PRO A 139 5.49 28.05 -6.16
C PRO A 139 6.14 26.97 -7.04
N GLU A 140 6.45 25.81 -6.46
CA GLU A 140 7.17 24.72 -7.10
C GLU A 140 6.26 23.58 -7.59
N LEU A 141 4.94 23.64 -7.29
CA LEU A 141 3.97 22.61 -7.66
C LEU A 141 3.97 22.29 -9.15
N HIS A 142 4.21 23.29 -10.00
CA HIS A 142 4.22 23.14 -11.46
C HIS A 142 5.24 22.13 -11.98
N ARG A 143 6.23 21.74 -11.17
CA ARG A 143 7.26 20.76 -11.51
C ARG A 143 7.30 19.54 -10.57
N CYS A 144 6.36 19.45 -9.62
CA CYS A 144 6.25 18.27 -8.76
C CYS A 144 5.69 17.09 -9.54
N ARG A 145 6.37 15.92 -9.48
CA ARG A 145 5.88 14.64 -10.00
C ARG A 145 5.21 13.82 -8.91
N SER A 146 5.76 13.87 -7.71
CA SER A 146 5.27 13.15 -6.55
C SER A 146 5.29 14.06 -5.33
N ILE A 147 4.19 14.06 -4.59
CA ILE A 147 4.06 14.77 -3.32
C ILE A 147 3.49 13.81 -2.30
N ARG A 148 4.17 13.66 -1.18
CA ARG A 148 3.70 12.89 -0.04
C ARG A 148 3.73 13.72 1.22
N PHE A 149 2.61 13.81 1.89
CA PHE A 149 2.48 14.30 3.26
C PHE A 149 2.25 13.13 4.20
N ASN A 150 3.01 13.10 5.28
CA ASN A 150 2.80 12.19 6.39
C ASN A 150 2.75 13.06 7.66
N THR A 151 1.56 13.38 8.14
CA THR A 151 1.34 14.22 9.32
C THR A 151 0.96 13.38 10.53
N ILE A 152 1.03 13.95 11.71
CA ILE A 152 0.52 13.32 12.93
C ILE A 152 -0.99 13.56 13.03
N GLN A 153 -1.44 14.77 12.67
CA GLN A 153 -2.85 15.17 12.75
C GLN A 153 -3.48 15.30 11.37
N VAL A 154 -4.69 14.79 11.21
CA VAL A 154 -5.46 14.93 9.96
C VAL A 154 -5.74 16.39 9.62
N SER A 155 -6.03 17.23 10.62
CA SER A 155 -6.26 18.66 10.47
C SER A 155 -5.06 19.44 9.95
N SER A 156 -3.86 18.86 10.07
CA SER A 156 -2.62 19.46 9.57
C SER A 156 -2.39 19.19 8.08
N LEU A 157 -3.14 18.28 7.46
CA LEU A 157 -3.00 17.99 6.03
C LEU A 157 -3.41 19.20 5.19
N PRO A 158 -2.66 19.50 4.11
CA PRO A 158 -3.03 20.60 3.22
C PRO A 158 -4.35 20.28 2.50
N PRO A 159 -5.20 21.28 2.26
CA PRO A 159 -6.42 21.08 1.50
C PRO A 159 -6.09 20.78 0.03
N LEU A 160 -6.87 19.87 -0.58
CA LEU A 160 -6.63 19.41 -1.95
C LEU A 160 -6.67 20.55 -2.98
N GLN A 161 -7.45 21.63 -2.71
CA GLN A 161 -7.56 22.80 -3.56
C GLN A 161 -6.21 23.44 -3.91
N VAL A 162 -5.23 23.33 -3.01
CA VAL A 162 -3.90 23.90 -3.23
C VAL A 162 -3.17 23.23 -4.40
N PHE A 163 -3.48 21.97 -4.70
CA PHE A 163 -2.85 21.22 -5.79
C PHE A 163 -3.55 21.41 -7.14
N SER A 164 -4.76 22.01 -7.14
CA SER A 164 -5.53 22.27 -8.35
C SER A 164 -4.83 23.29 -9.25
N GLU A 165 -4.84 23.05 -10.56
CA GLU A 165 -4.28 23.93 -11.62
C GLU A 165 -2.76 24.21 -11.54
N GLN A 166 -2.12 23.95 -10.41
CA GLN A 166 -0.71 24.31 -10.19
C GLN A 166 0.25 23.14 -10.37
N ALA A 167 -0.26 21.90 -10.47
CA ALA A 167 0.55 20.69 -10.49
C ALA A 167 0.33 19.83 -11.75
N PRO A 168 0.62 20.33 -12.97
CA PRO A 168 0.33 19.63 -14.22
C PRO A 168 1.16 18.36 -14.44
N LEU A 169 2.30 18.20 -13.75
CA LEU A 169 3.18 17.03 -13.85
C LEU A 169 2.96 16.03 -12.71
N LEU A 170 1.99 16.29 -11.83
CA LEU A 170 1.78 15.50 -10.64
C LEU A 170 1.19 14.12 -11.01
N ARG A 171 1.96 13.06 -10.77
CA ARG A 171 1.56 11.67 -10.99
C ARG A 171 1.17 10.96 -9.71
N LYS A 172 1.72 11.41 -8.57
CA LYS A 172 1.49 10.77 -7.29
C LYS A 172 1.21 11.81 -6.21
N LEU A 173 0.06 11.72 -5.57
CA LEU A 173 -0.33 12.53 -4.41
C LEU A 173 -0.72 11.62 -3.25
N GLU A 174 0.00 11.71 -2.14
CA GLU A 174 -0.29 10.98 -0.91
C GLU A 174 -0.50 11.97 0.25
N LEU A 175 -1.71 12.00 0.78
CA LEU A 175 -2.08 12.80 1.95
C LEU A 175 -2.41 11.85 3.11
N GLY A 176 -1.36 11.37 3.77
CA GLY A 176 -1.46 10.42 4.88
C GLY A 176 -1.25 11.07 6.25
N CYS A 177 -1.80 10.45 7.27
CA CYS A 177 -1.48 10.75 8.66
C CYS A 177 -1.14 9.45 9.39
N THR A 178 -0.38 9.57 10.49
CA THR A 178 -0.11 8.40 11.35
C THR A 178 -1.42 7.89 11.95
N PRO A 179 -1.65 6.56 12.04
CA PRO A 179 -2.93 5.97 12.46
C PRO A 179 -3.34 6.30 13.92
N TYR A 180 -2.50 6.96 14.68
CA TYR A 180 -2.57 6.96 16.15
C TYR A 180 -3.18 8.23 16.76
N ASN A 181 -4.22 8.81 16.23
CA ASN A 181 -4.96 9.75 17.10
C ASN A 181 -6.48 9.59 17.01
N PRO A 182 -7.10 8.71 17.84
CA PRO A 182 -8.55 8.59 17.92
C PRO A 182 -9.23 9.79 18.62
N CYS A 183 -8.47 10.71 19.21
CA CYS A 183 -9.00 11.69 20.16
C CYS A 183 -9.10 13.12 19.64
N ALA A 184 -8.65 13.42 18.44
CA ALA A 184 -8.94 14.74 17.86
C ALA A 184 -10.41 14.73 17.44
N GLU A 185 -11.31 15.08 18.36
CA GLU A 185 -12.68 15.54 18.06
C GLU A 185 -12.53 16.81 17.20
N GLU A 186 -12.21 16.60 15.94
CA GLU A 186 -12.15 17.71 15.01
C GLU A 186 -13.57 18.12 14.68
N GLU A 187 -13.91 19.33 15.08
CA GLU A 187 -15.13 19.96 14.59
C GLU A 187 -15.22 19.84 13.07
N PRO A 188 -16.39 19.53 12.51
CA PRO A 188 -16.56 19.51 11.08
C PRO A 188 -16.15 20.89 10.55
N GLY A 189 -14.98 20.94 9.93
CA GLY A 189 -14.55 22.14 9.21
C GLY A 189 -15.59 22.48 8.16
N ASP A 190 -15.65 23.75 7.84
CA ASP A 190 -16.58 24.40 6.94
C ASP A 190 -16.97 23.56 5.71
N VAL A 191 -18.21 23.75 5.29
CA VAL A 191 -18.88 23.15 4.15
C VAL A 191 -17.91 22.89 2.99
N ALA A 192 -17.88 21.65 2.54
CA ALA A 192 -17.10 21.24 1.39
C ALA A 192 -17.37 22.18 0.20
N VAL A 193 -16.38 22.95 -0.17
CA VAL A 193 -16.44 23.73 -1.41
C VAL A 193 -16.19 22.74 -2.56
N PRO A 194 -17.05 22.68 -3.59
CA PRO A 194 -16.83 21.83 -4.75
C PRO A 194 -15.42 22.09 -5.30
N LEU A 195 -14.69 21.00 -5.49
CA LEU A 195 -13.29 21.05 -5.82
C LEU A 195 -13.08 20.67 -7.27
N GLU A 196 -12.48 21.55 -8.02
CA GLU A 196 -11.94 21.24 -9.33
C GLU A 196 -10.45 20.89 -9.17
N LEU A 197 -10.14 19.61 -8.96
CA LEU A 197 -8.75 19.14 -8.96
C LEU A 197 -8.34 18.79 -10.38
N THR A 198 -7.63 19.66 -11.06
CA THR A 198 -7.16 19.44 -12.42
C THR A 198 -5.72 18.93 -12.40
N CYS A 199 -5.55 17.62 -12.22
CA CYS A 199 -4.26 16.92 -12.28
C CYS A 199 -4.32 15.82 -13.35
N PRO A 200 -4.17 16.16 -14.64
CA PRO A 200 -4.42 15.22 -15.74
C PRO A 200 -3.45 14.03 -15.77
N GLU A 201 -2.26 14.17 -15.22
CA GLU A 201 -1.24 13.10 -15.16
C GLU A 201 -1.31 12.26 -13.87
N LEU A 202 -2.31 12.49 -13.01
CA LEU A 202 -2.37 11.81 -11.71
C LEU A 202 -2.71 10.32 -11.88
N GLU A 203 -1.77 9.47 -11.50
CA GLU A 203 -1.86 8.01 -11.57
C GLU A 203 -2.14 7.38 -10.20
N THR A 204 -1.63 7.98 -9.13
CA THR A 204 -1.77 7.47 -7.75
C THR A 204 -2.27 8.54 -6.81
N LEU A 205 -3.34 8.23 -6.11
CA LEU A 205 -3.94 9.10 -5.11
C LEU A 205 -4.17 8.34 -3.80
N HIS A 206 -3.55 8.84 -2.74
CA HIS A 206 -3.79 8.33 -1.40
C HIS A 206 -4.38 9.46 -0.55
N LEU A 207 -5.59 9.27 -0.06
CA LEU A 207 -6.32 10.24 0.75
C LEU A 207 -6.62 9.69 2.14
N ASN A 208 -6.55 10.56 3.12
CA ASN A 208 -7.28 10.33 4.35
C ASN A 208 -8.79 10.39 4.07
N GLY A 209 -9.60 9.58 4.78
CA GLY A 209 -11.03 9.51 4.54
C GLY A 209 -11.76 10.84 4.68
N ARG A 210 -11.29 11.76 5.55
CA ARG A 210 -11.84 13.12 5.62
C ARG A 210 -11.61 13.91 4.33
N ASN A 211 -10.40 13.85 3.77
CA ASN A 211 -10.12 14.51 2.50
C ASN A 211 -10.94 13.88 1.37
N PHE A 212 -11.20 12.56 1.44
CA PHE A 212 -12.09 11.90 0.51
C PHE A 212 -13.52 12.41 0.63
N CYS A 213 -14.09 12.54 1.84
CA CYS A 213 -15.43 13.12 2.05
C CYS A 213 -15.55 14.54 1.52
N ASN A 214 -14.48 15.35 1.66
CA ASN A 214 -14.48 16.74 1.15
C ASN A 214 -14.58 16.81 -0.38
N VAL A 215 -14.14 15.79 -1.07
CA VAL A 215 -14.19 15.72 -2.56
C VAL A 215 -15.37 14.92 -3.09
N CYS A 216 -16.02 14.13 -2.23
CA CYS A 216 -17.24 13.39 -2.51
C CYS A 216 -18.36 13.90 -1.59
N PRO A 217 -18.86 15.11 -1.80
CA PRO A 217 -19.87 15.69 -0.90
C PRO A 217 -21.16 14.85 -0.93
N PRO A 218 -21.85 14.74 0.21
CA PRO A 218 -23.08 14.00 0.31
C PRO A 218 -24.15 14.55 -0.63
N ILE A 219 -24.90 13.67 -1.26
CA ILE A 219 -26.07 14.05 -2.07
C ILE A 219 -27.14 14.55 -1.09
N THR A 220 -27.36 15.83 -1.05
CA THR A 220 -28.52 16.36 -0.34
C THR A 220 -29.73 16.28 -1.27
N GLU A 221 -30.85 15.70 -0.80
CA GLU A 221 -32.12 15.59 -1.53
C GLU A 221 -32.63 16.93 -2.07
N SER A 222 -32.14 18.04 -1.53
CA SER A 222 -32.53 19.40 -1.88
C SER A 222 -31.84 19.96 -3.16
N ALA A 223 -30.89 19.23 -3.76
CA ALA A 223 -30.18 19.69 -4.95
C ALA A 223 -29.98 18.58 -5.99
N PRO A 224 -31.07 17.94 -6.50
CA PRO A 224 -30.96 16.78 -7.42
C PRO A 224 -30.41 17.13 -8.80
N ASP A 225 -30.42 18.41 -9.20
CA ASP A 225 -30.12 18.83 -10.60
C ASP A 225 -28.78 19.59 -10.78
N PHE A 226 -28.05 19.86 -9.70
CA PHE A 226 -26.67 20.31 -9.88
C PHE A 226 -25.85 19.05 -10.18
N GLY A 227 -25.57 18.81 -11.47
CA GLY A 227 -24.55 17.87 -11.89
C GLY A 227 -23.26 18.25 -11.17
N TYR A 228 -23.06 17.67 -9.99
CA TYR A 228 -21.75 17.74 -9.32
C TYR A 228 -20.82 16.95 -10.21
N ASP A 229 -20.09 17.65 -11.08
CA ASP A 229 -18.90 17.10 -11.69
C ASP A 229 -18.02 16.63 -10.56
N LEU A 230 -18.01 15.30 -10.34
CA LEU A 230 -17.13 14.72 -9.35
C LEU A 230 -15.72 15.04 -9.81
N TRP A 231 -14.94 15.68 -8.94
CA TRP A 231 -13.55 16.03 -9.27
C TRP A 231 -12.76 14.81 -9.80
N LEU A 232 -13.18 13.58 -9.48
CA LEU A 232 -12.60 12.33 -10.00
C LEU A 232 -12.73 12.22 -11.53
N SER A 233 -13.74 12.84 -12.17
CA SER A 233 -13.83 12.90 -13.63
C SER A 233 -12.68 13.72 -14.26
N HIS A 234 -12.03 14.57 -13.47
CA HIS A 234 -10.89 15.39 -13.90
C HIS A 234 -9.52 14.74 -13.70
N VAL A 235 -9.48 13.49 -13.20
CA VAL A 235 -8.25 12.68 -13.03
C VAL A 235 -8.37 11.36 -13.80
N PRO A 236 -8.52 11.41 -15.13
CA PRO A 236 -8.87 10.25 -15.94
C PRO A 236 -7.81 9.14 -15.94
N ASN A 237 -6.55 9.47 -15.60
CA ASN A 237 -5.44 8.52 -15.60
C ASN A 237 -5.22 7.84 -14.24
N LEU A 238 -6.13 8.03 -13.28
CA LEU A 238 -6.00 7.45 -11.96
C LEU A 238 -6.12 5.92 -12.00
N THR A 239 -5.04 5.23 -11.66
CA THR A 239 -4.96 3.76 -11.62
C THR A 239 -4.94 3.22 -10.20
N ASN A 240 -4.45 4.01 -9.23
CA ASN A 240 -4.31 3.57 -7.84
C ASN A 240 -4.99 4.56 -6.90
N LEU A 241 -5.97 4.10 -6.14
CA LEU A 241 -6.65 4.88 -5.11
C LEU A 241 -6.54 4.19 -3.76
N ALA A 242 -6.05 4.93 -2.76
CA ALA A 242 -6.06 4.49 -1.37
C ALA A 242 -6.87 5.46 -0.50
N ILE A 243 -7.79 4.94 0.30
CA ILE A 243 -8.59 5.70 1.27
C ILE A 243 -8.26 5.16 2.66
N THR A 244 -7.75 6.02 3.54
CA THR A 244 -7.24 5.56 4.84
C THR A 244 -7.71 6.42 5.99
N ASN A 245 -7.76 5.81 7.18
CA ASN A 245 -7.91 6.52 8.46
C ASN A 245 -9.11 7.47 8.54
N TYR A 246 -10.31 6.92 8.53
CA TYR A 246 -11.54 7.64 8.82
C TYR A 246 -12.29 6.97 9.95
N ARG A 247 -12.41 7.62 11.07
CA ARG A 247 -13.26 7.18 12.19
C ARG A 247 -14.27 8.25 12.52
N VAL A 248 -15.46 7.78 12.82
CA VAL A 248 -16.57 8.64 13.24
C VAL A 248 -16.31 9.07 14.68
N GLY A 249 -16.30 10.38 14.91
CA GLY A 249 -16.48 10.92 16.23
C GLY A 249 -17.90 10.62 16.75
N ASN A 250 -18.30 11.26 17.83
CA ASN A 250 -19.59 11.03 18.53
C ASN A 250 -20.88 11.24 17.70
N ARG A 251 -20.81 11.50 16.40
CA ARG A 251 -21.96 11.91 15.55
C ARG A 251 -22.55 10.85 14.64
N ASN A 252 -22.16 9.58 14.72
CA ASN A 252 -22.69 8.46 13.90
C ASN A 252 -22.67 8.64 12.35
N GLU A 253 -21.90 9.55 11.84
CA GLU A 253 -21.81 9.84 10.39
C GLU A 253 -20.55 9.21 9.80
N GLY A 254 -20.55 7.86 9.65
CA GLY A 254 -19.49 7.15 8.91
C GLY A 254 -19.42 7.60 7.44
N LEU A 255 -18.36 7.24 6.76
CA LEU A 255 -18.27 7.41 5.32
C LEU A 255 -19.45 6.68 4.64
N CYS A 256 -20.15 7.36 3.74
CA CYS A 256 -21.26 6.74 3.01
C CYS A 256 -20.70 5.83 1.91
N MET A 257 -20.99 4.53 2.00
CA MET A 257 -20.56 3.54 1.01
C MET A 257 -21.12 3.84 -0.38
N ALA A 258 -22.37 4.28 -0.48
CA ALA A 258 -23.01 4.61 -1.75
C ALA A 258 -22.30 5.77 -2.47
N GLU A 259 -21.90 6.81 -1.73
CA GLU A 259 -21.16 7.95 -2.28
C GLU A 259 -19.77 7.53 -2.75
N MET A 260 -19.08 6.68 -1.97
CA MET A 260 -17.78 6.15 -2.36
C MET A 260 -17.90 5.32 -3.65
N LEU A 261 -18.84 4.37 -3.72
CA LEU A 261 -19.01 3.52 -4.90
C LEU A 261 -19.39 4.33 -6.15
N ARG A 262 -20.25 5.34 -5.99
CA ARG A 262 -20.56 6.27 -7.08
C ARG A 262 -19.31 7.00 -7.57
N ALA A 263 -18.47 7.46 -6.66
CA ALA A 263 -17.23 8.12 -7.03
C ALA A 263 -16.27 7.17 -7.75
N LEU A 264 -16.21 5.89 -7.35
CA LEU A 264 -15.37 4.89 -8.00
C LEU A 264 -15.84 4.53 -9.42
N GLN A 265 -17.15 4.66 -9.73
CA GLN A 265 -17.66 4.44 -11.09
C GLN A 265 -17.10 5.43 -12.12
N GLU A 266 -16.74 6.64 -11.67
CA GLU A 266 -16.19 7.69 -12.53
C GLU A 266 -14.68 7.47 -12.87
N LEU A 267 -14.07 6.39 -12.37
CA LEU A 267 -12.65 6.07 -12.54
C LEU A 267 -12.46 4.89 -13.52
N PRO A 268 -12.43 5.13 -14.84
CA PRO A 268 -12.42 4.05 -15.83
C PRO A 268 -11.13 3.22 -15.84
N HIS A 269 -10.03 3.77 -15.34
CA HIS A 269 -8.71 3.12 -15.35
C HIS A 269 -8.25 2.66 -13.96
N LEU A 270 -9.14 2.72 -12.96
CA LEU A 270 -8.81 2.28 -11.60
C LEU A 270 -8.48 0.78 -11.60
N ALA A 271 -7.23 0.44 -11.32
CA ALA A 271 -6.73 -0.93 -11.26
C ALA A 271 -6.52 -1.41 -9.82
N HIS A 272 -6.18 -0.51 -8.90
CA HIS A 272 -5.87 -0.83 -7.51
C HIS A 272 -6.72 0.03 -6.56
N LEU A 273 -7.46 -0.62 -5.68
CA LEU A 273 -8.23 0.04 -4.62
C LEU A 273 -7.80 -0.50 -3.25
N THR A 274 -7.36 0.40 -2.38
CA THR A 274 -7.02 0.10 -0.99
C THR A 274 -7.92 0.90 -0.05
N ILE A 275 -8.57 0.21 0.90
CA ILE A 275 -9.38 0.85 1.95
C ILE A 275 -8.89 0.36 3.31
N THR A 276 -8.34 1.27 4.12
CA THR A 276 -7.70 0.91 5.38
C THR A 276 -8.22 1.76 6.54
N ASN A 277 -8.65 1.09 7.63
CA ASN A 277 -9.08 1.76 8.87
C ASN A 277 -10.13 2.86 8.62
N VAL A 278 -11.15 2.50 7.83
CA VAL A 278 -12.28 3.39 7.49
C VAL A 278 -13.56 2.85 8.12
N GLU A 279 -14.24 3.70 8.85
CA GLU A 279 -15.54 3.40 9.43
C GLU A 279 -16.65 3.90 8.50
N PHE A 280 -17.48 2.97 8.01
CA PHE A 280 -18.62 3.29 7.18
C PHE A 280 -19.89 3.43 8.02
N ASN A 281 -20.83 4.26 7.54
CA ASN A 281 -22.18 4.25 8.09
C ASN A 281 -22.82 2.87 7.87
N ASN A 282 -23.80 2.51 8.71
CA ASN A 282 -24.46 1.19 8.60
C ASN A 282 -25.58 1.13 7.56
N GLU A 283 -25.73 2.16 6.74
CA GLU A 283 -26.77 2.21 5.72
C GLU A 283 -26.29 1.46 4.47
N PRO A 284 -26.95 0.33 4.13
CA PRO A 284 -26.60 -0.36 2.91
C PRO A 284 -26.99 0.50 1.71
N PRO A 285 -26.15 0.54 0.67
CA PRO A 285 -26.50 1.21 -0.57
C PRO A 285 -27.80 0.67 -1.15
N SER A 286 -28.66 1.55 -1.64
CA SER A 286 -29.97 1.19 -2.22
C SER A 286 -29.89 0.69 -3.67
N HIS A 287 -28.73 0.85 -4.30
CA HIS A 287 -28.48 0.50 -5.70
C HIS A 287 -27.15 -0.22 -5.85
N SER A 288 -27.01 -1.00 -6.91
CA SER A 288 -25.72 -1.58 -7.30
C SER A 288 -24.93 -0.61 -8.15
N TYR A 289 -23.60 -0.63 -7.97
CA TYR A 289 -22.64 0.24 -8.64
C TYR A 289 -21.67 -0.60 -9.45
N THR A 290 -21.64 -0.40 -10.76
CA THR A 290 -20.72 -1.13 -11.63
C THR A 290 -19.36 -0.45 -11.62
N LEU A 291 -18.35 -1.14 -11.14
CA LEU A 291 -16.99 -0.62 -11.07
C LEU A 291 -16.23 -0.83 -12.38
N SER A 292 -15.07 -0.16 -12.50
CA SER A 292 -14.21 -0.26 -13.67
C SER A 292 -13.83 -1.70 -14.00
N SER A 293 -13.85 -2.06 -15.28
CA SER A 293 -13.30 -3.34 -15.77
C SER A 293 -11.77 -3.44 -15.67
N ALA A 294 -11.09 -2.33 -15.38
CA ALA A 294 -9.65 -2.32 -15.13
C ALA A 294 -9.29 -2.74 -13.68
N LEU A 295 -10.27 -2.79 -12.76
CA LEU A 295 -10.01 -3.11 -11.36
C LEU A 295 -9.53 -4.56 -11.22
N ARG A 296 -8.30 -4.73 -10.73
CA ARG A 296 -7.61 -6.02 -10.59
C ARG A 296 -7.16 -6.31 -9.15
N HIS A 297 -6.97 -5.27 -8.35
CA HIS A 297 -6.39 -5.43 -7.02
C HIS A 297 -7.28 -4.73 -5.98
N LEU A 298 -7.72 -5.50 -4.98
CA LEU A 298 -8.51 -5.01 -3.86
C LEU A 298 -7.78 -5.28 -2.54
N GLU A 299 -7.64 -4.26 -1.73
CA GLU A 299 -7.09 -4.40 -0.38
C GLU A 299 -8.02 -3.76 0.65
N PHE A 300 -8.46 -4.55 1.62
CA PHE A 300 -9.28 -4.13 2.75
C PHE A 300 -8.55 -4.40 4.05
N SER A 301 -8.38 -3.38 4.88
CA SER A 301 -7.71 -3.53 6.18
C SER A 301 -8.45 -2.80 7.28
N ASP A 302 -8.61 -3.44 8.43
CA ASP A 302 -9.21 -2.85 9.64
C ASP A 302 -10.64 -2.32 9.42
N LEU A 303 -11.47 -3.06 8.68
CA LEU A 303 -12.85 -2.67 8.39
C LEU A 303 -13.84 -3.48 9.25
N SER A 304 -14.75 -2.80 9.93
CA SER A 304 -15.79 -3.45 10.76
C SER A 304 -16.97 -3.96 9.93
N ASN A 305 -17.50 -3.14 9.01
CA ASN A 305 -18.65 -3.44 8.16
C ASN A 305 -18.41 -3.15 6.68
N GLY A 306 -17.26 -2.54 6.35
CA GLY A 306 -16.97 -2.03 5.02
C GLY A 306 -16.94 -3.12 3.94
N VAL A 307 -16.41 -4.31 4.24
CA VAL A 307 -16.34 -5.42 3.28
C VAL A 307 -17.75 -5.88 2.88
N TYR A 308 -18.64 -6.07 3.84
CA TYR A 308 -20.03 -6.43 3.59
C TYR A 308 -20.76 -5.36 2.78
N LEU A 309 -20.62 -4.08 3.15
CA LEU A 309 -21.30 -2.99 2.45
C LEU A 309 -20.75 -2.82 1.02
N PHE A 310 -19.47 -3.03 0.82
CA PHE A 310 -18.83 -2.95 -0.49
C PHE A 310 -19.38 -4.05 -1.43
N PHE A 311 -19.22 -5.31 -1.08
CA PHE A 311 -19.67 -6.41 -1.93
C PHE A 311 -21.19 -6.53 -2.04
N GLY A 312 -21.95 -6.02 -1.07
CA GLY A 312 -23.41 -5.93 -1.16
C GLY A 312 -23.94 -4.96 -2.23
N ALA A 313 -23.07 -4.09 -2.78
CA ALA A 313 -23.49 -3.06 -3.75
C ALA A 313 -22.54 -2.89 -4.94
N ALA A 314 -21.29 -3.30 -4.84
CA ALA A 314 -20.33 -3.23 -5.94
C ALA A 314 -20.53 -4.40 -6.91
N VAL A 315 -20.69 -4.09 -8.20
CA VAL A 315 -20.69 -5.08 -9.28
C VAL A 315 -19.33 -5.03 -9.96
N LEU A 316 -18.57 -6.11 -9.82
CA LEU A 316 -17.29 -6.29 -10.47
C LEU A 316 -17.53 -6.82 -11.89
N GLN A 317 -16.97 -6.16 -12.90
CA GLN A 317 -17.16 -6.55 -14.30
C GLN A 317 -16.25 -7.71 -14.72
N GLU A 318 -15.11 -7.82 -14.06
CA GLU A 318 -14.07 -8.80 -14.36
C GLU A 318 -13.59 -9.45 -13.07
N MET A 319 -12.99 -10.61 -13.19
CA MET A 319 -12.33 -11.30 -12.08
C MET A 319 -11.19 -10.45 -11.50
N ILE A 320 -11.10 -10.39 -10.19
CA ILE A 320 -10.01 -9.71 -9.48
C ILE A 320 -8.76 -10.61 -9.51
N ASP A 321 -7.61 -10.04 -9.85
CA ASP A 321 -6.35 -10.79 -9.83
C ASP A 321 -5.92 -11.06 -8.39
N THR A 322 -5.89 -10.04 -7.54
CA THR A 322 -5.48 -10.17 -6.14
C THR A 322 -6.46 -9.50 -5.18
N MET A 323 -6.83 -10.20 -4.13
CA MET A 323 -7.65 -9.69 -3.03
C MET A 323 -6.94 -9.91 -1.70
N CYS A 324 -6.75 -8.84 -0.93
CA CYS A 324 -6.17 -8.89 0.40
C CYS A 324 -7.17 -8.39 1.45
N ILE A 325 -7.46 -9.21 2.46
CA ILE A 325 -8.36 -8.87 3.55
C ILE A 325 -7.61 -9.04 4.88
N THR A 326 -7.41 -7.95 5.60
CA THR A 326 -6.62 -7.91 6.83
C THR A 326 -7.45 -7.36 7.99
N ARG A 327 -7.62 -8.12 9.06
CA ARG A 327 -8.35 -7.71 10.28
C ARG A 327 -9.75 -7.13 10.00
N CYS A 328 -10.46 -7.70 9.02
CA CYS A 328 -11.79 -7.26 8.64
C CYS A 328 -12.87 -8.21 9.16
N ASN A 329 -14.08 -7.66 9.34
CA ASN A 329 -15.28 -8.46 9.53
C ASN A 329 -15.77 -8.95 8.16
N VAL A 330 -15.74 -10.26 7.96
CA VAL A 330 -16.11 -10.93 6.70
C VAL A 330 -17.49 -11.60 6.76
N ASN A 331 -18.19 -11.49 7.89
CA ASN A 331 -19.54 -12.03 8.04
C ASN A 331 -20.53 -11.25 7.18
N ARG A 332 -21.58 -11.93 6.74
CA ARG A 332 -22.69 -11.39 5.94
C ARG A 332 -22.31 -10.98 4.51
N VAL A 333 -21.07 -11.17 4.10
CA VAL A 333 -20.69 -10.97 2.69
C VAL A 333 -21.30 -12.11 1.88
N ASP A 334 -21.96 -11.76 0.80
CA ASP A 334 -22.32 -12.72 -0.23
C ASP A 334 -21.10 -12.94 -1.12
N TRP A 335 -20.50 -14.11 -1.00
CA TRP A 335 -19.28 -14.45 -1.70
C TRP A 335 -19.53 -15.13 -3.05
N GLU A 336 -20.79 -15.44 -3.39
CA GLU A 336 -21.13 -16.14 -4.65
C GLU A 336 -20.72 -15.33 -5.88
N ASP A 337 -20.81 -13.99 -5.79
CA ASP A 337 -20.45 -13.08 -6.88
C ASP A 337 -19.00 -12.56 -6.80
N VAL A 338 -18.19 -13.07 -5.86
CA VAL A 338 -16.82 -12.58 -5.63
C VAL A 338 -15.81 -13.61 -6.13
N SER A 339 -15.20 -13.31 -7.28
CA SER A 339 -14.17 -14.17 -7.87
C SER A 339 -12.81 -13.46 -7.89
N CYS A 340 -11.76 -14.16 -7.42
CA CYS A 340 -10.38 -13.67 -7.48
C CYS A 340 -9.40 -14.83 -7.72
N THR A 341 -8.24 -14.52 -8.31
CA THR A 341 -7.20 -15.50 -8.59
C THR A 341 -6.35 -15.77 -7.35
N GLU A 342 -5.94 -14.72 -6.66
CA GLU A 342 -5.10 -14.76 -5.47
C GLU A 342 -5.85 -14.15 -4.28
N LEU A 343 -6.00 -14.92 -3.21
CA LEU A 343 -6.65 -14.46 -1.98
C LEU A 343 -5.67 -14.47 -0.81
N THR A 344 -5.52 -13.33 -0.17
CA THR A 344 -4.75 -13.18 1.06
C THR A 344 -5.68 -12.83 2.23
N LEU A 345 -5.70 -13.69 3.25
CA LEU A 345 -6.43 -13.48 4.50
C LEU A 345 -5.45 -13.31 5.65
N ARG A 346 -5.45 -12.14 6.30
CA ARG A 346 -4.52 -11.85 7.39
C ARG A 346 -5.26 -11.48 8.67
N ARG A 347 -4.95 -12.16 9.76
CA ARG A 347 -5.45 -11.85 11.12
C ARG A 347 -6.97 -11.70 11.18
N ILE A 348 -7.68 -12.58 10.47
CA ILE A 348 -9.14 -12.65 10.52
C ILE A 348 -9.51 -13.31 11.85
N ASP A 349 -10.38 -12.65 12.64
CA ASP A 349 -10.76 -13.09 13.97
C ASP A 349 -11.43 -14.48 13.96
N ALA A 350 -11.27 -15.23 15.04
CA ALA A 350 -11.86 -16.58 15.22
C ALA A 350 -13.39 -16.63 15.17
N CYS A 351 -14.06 -15.50 15.40
CA CYS A 351 -15.53 -15.42 15.31
C CYS A 351 -16.04 -15.39 13.86
N TYR A 352 -15.16 -15.26 12.87
CA TYR A 352 -15.53 -15.18 11.47
C TYR A 352 -15.25 -16.49 10.73
N ASN A 353 -16.21 -16.94 9.93
CA ASN A 353 -16.10 -18.17 9.17
C ASN A 353 -15.44 -17.93 7.81
N ILE A 354 -14.12 -18.12 7.73
CA ILE A 354 -13.39 -18.01 6.46
C ILE A 354 -13.72 -19.13 5.48
N GLY A 355 -14.25 -20.25 5.94
CA GLY A 355 -14.69 -21.35 5.06
C GLY A 355 -15.77 -20.94 4.06
N GLN A 356 -16.63 -19.96 4.43
CA GLN A 356 -17.61 -19.41 3.49
C GLN A 356 -16.96 -18.65 2.34
N ILE A 357 -15.87 -17.91 2.59
CA ILE A 357 -15.12 -17.21 1.55
C ILE A 357 -14.57 -18.23 0.56
N LEU A 358 -13.97 -19.31 1.08
CA LEU A 358 -13.32 -20.34 0.26
C LEU A 358 -14.32 -21.20 -0.53
N HIS A 359 -15.56 -21.35 -0.02
CA HIS A 359 -16.58 -22.17 -0.66
C HIS A 359 -17.04 -21.60 -2.02
N HIS A 360 -17.11 -20.29 -2.13
CA HIS A 360 -17.60 -19.61 -3.34
C HIS A 360 -16.48 -19.02 -4.22
N SER A 361 -15.20 -19.24 -3.86
CA SER A 361 -14.08 -18.59 -4.53
C SER A 361 -13.36 -19.53 -5.52
N ASP A 362 -13.16 -19.06 -6.74
CA ASP A 362 -12.36 -19.74 -7.79
C ASP A 362 -10.87 -19.36 -7.67
N ILE A 363 -10.31 -19.47 -6.46
CA ILE A 363 -8.93 -19.07 -6.19
C ILE A 363 -7.93 -20.14 -6.63
N SER A 364 -6.81 -19.70 -7.22
CA SER A 364 -5.65 -20.55 -7.51
C SER A 364 -4.54 -20.44 -6.47
N GLU A 365 -4.47 -19.31 -5.76
CA GLU A 365 -3.49 -19.06 -4.71
C GLU A 365 -4.17 -18.55 -3.44
N LEU A 366 -3.89 -19.20 -2.31
CA LEU A 366 -4.41 -18.84 -0.98
C LEU A 366 -3.26 -18.58 -0.01
N LEU A 367 -3.21 -17.39 0.55
CA LEU A 367 -2.33 -17.05 1.66
C LEU A 367 -3.18 -16.80 2.91
N VAL A 368 -2.93 -17.55 3.98
CA VAL A 368 -3.59 -17.40 5.28
C VAL A 368 -2.53 -17.10 6.34
N ASP A 369 -2.61 -15.93 6.95
CA ASP A 369 -1.61 -15.45 7.91
C ASP A 369 -2.26 -15.00 9.22
N GLY A 370 -1.88 -15.64 10.33
CA GLY A 370 -2.34 -15.31 11.68
C GLY A 370 -3.86 -15.39 11.85
N CYS A 371 -4.56 -16.30 11.13
CA CYS A 371 -6.00 -16.44 11.18
C CYS A 371 -6.40 -17.59 12.13
N PRO A 372 -6.89 -17.33 13.35
CA PRO A 372 -7.30 -18.37 14.28
C PRO A 372 -8.57 -19.11 13.83
N SER A 373 -9.35 -18.58 12.89
CA SER A 373 -10.47 -19.25 12.25
C SER A 373 -10.07 -20.27 11.18
N PHE A 374 -8.79 -20.32 10.78
CA PHE A 374 -8.26 -21.38 9.91
C PHE A 374 -7.97 -22.61 10.77
N ASP A 375 -8.96 -23.49 10.87
CA ASP A 375 -8.94 -24.72 11.66
C ASP A 375 -9.11 -25.96 10.77
N ASP A 376 -9.11 -27.15 11.38
CA ASP A 376 -9.30 -28.41 10.66
C ASP A 376 -10.61 -28.45 9.85
N ARG A 377 -11.67 -27.77 10.30
CA ARG A 377 -12.95 -27.74 9.57
C ARG A 377 -12.79 -26.99 8.25
N VAL A 378 -12.05 -25.90 8.27
CA VAL A 378 -11.74 -25.13 7.04
C VAL A 378 -10.87 -25.98 6.12
N VAL A 379 -9.85 -26.65 6.64
CA VAL A 379 -9.00 -27.55 5.85
C VAL A 379 -9.85 -28.67 5.23
N TYR A 380 -10.76 -29.30 6.00
CA TYR A 380 -11.65 -30.33 5.48
C TYR A 380 -12.68 -29.81 4.48
N SER A 381 -13.08 -28.54 4.54
CA SER A 381 -13.96 -27.96 3.50
C SER A 381 -13.30 -27.89 2.13
N LEU A 382 -11.97 -27.94 2.07
CA LEU A 382 -11.20 -28.05 0.82
C LEU A 382 -11.23 -29.45 0.20
N MET A 383 -11.92 -30.42 0.85
CA MET A 383 -12.10 -31.84 0.43
C MET A 383 -13.59 -32.17 0.34
N GLY A 384 -14.47 -31.33 -0.08
CA GLY A 384 -15.91 -31.64 -0.13
C GLY A 384 -16.30 -32.66 -1.19
N PRO A 385 -17.53 -33.21 -1.16
CA PRO A 385 -18.10 -33.93 -2.29
C PRO A 385 -18.19 -33.01 -3.52
N ASP A 386 -18.22 -33.58 -4.70
CA ASP A 386 -17.98 -32.92 -6.01
C ASP A 386 -18.57 -31.51 -6.25
N GLU A 387 -19.73 -31.24 -5.71
CA GLU A 387 -20.42 -29.95 -5.85
C GLU A 387 -20.12 -28.97 -4.70
N GLU A 388 -19.41 -29.45 -3.65
CA GLU A 388 -19.16 -28.70 -2.42
C GLU A 388 -17.67 -28.47 -2.12
N VAL A 389 -16.77 -28.77 -3.05
CA VAL A 389 -15.33 -28.54 -2.86
C VAL A 389 -15.04 -27.07 -2.84
N SER A 390 -14.60 -26.57 -1.70
CA SER A 390 -14.14 -25.17 -1.56
C SER A 390 -12.84 -24.95 -2.31
N ALA A 391 -12.68 -23.78 -2.92
CA ALA A 391 -11.46 -23.39 -3.64
C ALA A 391 -10.98 -24.48 -4.61
N ARG A 392 -11.86 -24.92 -5.50
CA ARG A 392 -11.64 -26.05 -6.43
C ARG A 392 -10.36 -25.95 -7.24
N PHE A 393 -9.97 -24.75 -7.66
CA PHE A 393 -8.81 -24.49 -8.50
C PHE A 393 -7.54 -24.16 -7.71
N LEU A 394 -7.52 -24.38 -6.39
CA LEU A 394 -6.38 -24.05 -5.53
C LEU A 394 -5.14 -24.87 -5.90
N LEU A 395 -4.08 -24.17 -6.30
CA LEU A 395 -2.78 -24.72 -6.67
C LEU A 395 -1.71 -24.45 -5.62
N LEU A 396 -1.75 -23.25 -5.02
CA LEU A 396 -0.72 -22.78 -4.09
C LEU A 396 -1.36 -22.41 -2.75
N LEU A 397 -0.82 -22.98 -1.66
CA LEU A 397 -1.32 -22.74 -0.31
C LEU A 397 -0.19 -22.29 0.61
N TYR A 398 -0.31 -21.07 1.14
CA TYR A 398 0.62 -20.48 2.11
C TYR A 398 -0.07 -20.33 3.45
N ILE A 399 0.45 -20.95 4.50
CA ILE A 399 -0.07 -20.88 5.85
C ILE A 399 1.00 -20.33 6.78
N SER A 400 0.74 -19.19 7.43
CA SER A 400 1.65 -18.56 8.36
C SER A 400 0.94 -18.19 9.66
N GLU A 401 1.58 -18.40 10.80
CA GLU A 401 1.08 -18.04 12.14
C GLU A 401 -0.33 -18.59 12.48
N CYS A 402 -0.84 -19.59 11.76
CA CYS A 402 -2.12 -20.25 12.04
C CYS A 402 -1.87 -21.49 12.91
N ASN A 403 -2.43 -21.52 14.12
CA ASN A 403 -2.13 -22.56 15.11
C ASN A 403 -3.31 -23.50 15.43
N ASN A 404 -4.44 -23.34 14.73
CA ASN A 404 -5.68 -24.06 15.04
C ASN A 404 -5.99 -25.23 14.09
N PHE A 405 -5.14 -25.49 13.10
CA PHE A 405 -5.26 -26.65 12.23
C PHE A 405 -4.20 -27.71 12.59
N SER A 406 -4.45 -28.96 12.25
CA SER A 406 -3.51 -30.06 12.42
C SER A 406 -2.82 -30.40 11.09
N MET A 407 -1.55 -30.79 11.16
CA MET A 407 -0.82 -31.29 10.00
C MET A 407 -1.48 -32.55 9.42
N TYR A 408 -2.14 -33.37 10.25
CA TYR A 408 -2.90 -34.52 9.79
C TYR A 408 -4.05 -34.13 8.84
N ALA A 409 -4.84 -33.11 9.20
CA ALA A 409 -5.91 -32.60 8.32
C ALA A 409 -5.34 -32.06 7.00
N LEU A 410 -4.22 -31.35 7.05
CA LEU A 410 -3.55 -30.83 5.86
C LEU A 410 -3.04 -31.94 4.95
N GLN A 411 -2.41 -32.98 5.52
CA GLN A 411 -1.94 -34.15 4.78
C GLN A 411 -3.11 -34.89 4.11
N GLU A 412 -4.17 -35.18 4.86
CA GLU A 412 -5.37 -35.85 4.35
C GLU A 412 -6.01 -35.05 3.20
N MET A 413 -6.05 -33.75 3.33
CA MET A 413 -6.59 -32.84 2.29
C MET A 413 -5.73 -32.89 1.02
N CYS A 414 -4.40 -32.78 1.11
CA CYS A 414 -3.53 -32.85 -0.05
C CYS A 414 -3.63 -34.19 -0.77
N GLU A 415 -3.60 -35.33 -0.02
CA GLU A 415 -3.75 -36.69 -0.57
C GLU A 415 -5.12 -36.90 -1.22
N TRP A 416 -6.17 -36.34 -0.62
CA TRP A 416 -7.52 -36.45 -1.17
C TRP A 416 -7.61 -35.70 -2.52
N ARG A 417 -7.11 -34.47 -2.59
CA ARG A 417 -7.13 -33.66 -3.83
C ARG A 417 -6.27 -34.30 -4.93
N GLU A 418 -5.12 -34.82 -4.59
CA GLU A 418 -4.27 -35.55 -5.54
C GLU A 418 -5.00 -36.78 -6.11
N ARG A 419 -5.59 -37.59 -5.24
CA ARG A 419 -6.36 -38.77 -5.64
C ARG A 419 -7.54 -38.41 -6.52
N ARG A 420 -8.28 -37.37 -6.14
CA ARG A 420 -9.43 -36.91 -6.87
C ARG A 420 -9.06 -36.40 -8.27
N ALA A 421 -8.01 -35.61 -8.38
CA ALA A 421 -7.50 -35.14 -9.67
C ALA A 421 -7.12 -36.31 -10.60
N TRP A 422 -6.59 -37.40 -10.06
CA TRP A 422 -6.29 -38.62 -10.84
C TRP A 422 -7.55 -39.38 -11.24
N GLU A 423 -8.56 -39.48 -10.41
CA GLU A 423 -9.82 -40.16 -10.67
C GLU A 423 -10.66 -39.43 -11.73
N GLU A 424 -10.64 -38.11 -11.69
CA GLU A 424 -11.38 -37.24 -12.60
C GLU A 424 -10.64 -36.95 -13.90
N ALA A 425 -9.31 -37.17 -13.96
CA ALA A 425 -8.55 -37.04 -15.20
C ALA A 425 -9.06 -38.15 -16.19
N PRO A 426 -9.90 -37.80 -17.15
CA PRO A 426 -10.42 -38.84 -18.04
C PRO A 426 -9.27 -39.34 -18.89
N TRP A 427 -9.22 -40.68 -19.08
CA TRP A 427 -8.45 -41.34 -20.14
C TRP A 427 -9.01 -40.96 -21.52
N GLN A 428 -9.42 -39.73 -21.71
CA GLN A 428 -10.06 -39.25 -22.93
C GLN A 428 -9.01 -38.96 -24.00
N SER A 429 -9.30 -39.50 -25.18
CA SER A 429 -8.54 -39.15 -26.38
C SER A 429 -8.56 -37.64 -26.60
N VAL A 430 -7.47 -37.10 -27.15
CA VAL A 430 -7.24 -35.66 -27.39
C VAL A 430 -8.39 -34.98 -28.12
N ASP A 431 -9.31 -35.71 -28.75
CA ASP A 431 -10.42 -35.22 -29.54
C ASP A 431 -11.69 -34.83 -28.73
N ASP A 432 -11.79 -35.25 -27.44
CA ASP A 432 -12.96 -34.99 -26.59
C ASP A 432 -12.82 -33.75 -25.68
N ILE A 433 -11.65 -33.13 -25.64
CA ILE A 433 -11.32 -32.02 -24.73
C ILE A 433 -12.08 -30.72 -25.10
N ALA A 434 -12.60 -30.62 -26.31
CA ALA A 434 -13.17 -29.38 -26.83
C ALA A 434 -14.62 -29.08 -26.34
N ASN A 435 -15.32 -30.03 -25.70
CA ASN A 435 -16.78 -29.92 -25.47
C ASN A 435 -17.29 -30.29 -24.06
N THR A 436 -16.43 -30.54 -23.10
CA THR A 436 -16.86 -30.82 -21.73
C THR A 436 -16.25 -29.84 -20.77
N GLU A 437 -17.06 -28.93 -20.26
CA GLU A 437 -16.79 -28.11 -19.06
C GLU A 437 -16.74 -29.06 -17.83
N PHE A 438 -15.71 -29.90 -17.72
CA PHE A 438 -15.49 -30.68 -16.52
C PHE A 438 -14.83 -29.77 -15.49
N GLU A 439 -15.57 -29.47 -14.46
CA GLU A 439 -15.11 -28.80 -13.26
C GLU A 439 -14.24 -29.75 -12.41
N VAL A 440 -13.03 -30.03 -12.87
CA VAL A 440 -12.09 -30.96 -12.19
C VAL A 440 -11.44 -30.25 -10.99
N CYS A 441 -11.42 -30.94 -9.84
CA CYS A 441 -10.67 -30.46 -8.68
C CYS A 441 -9.16 -30.52 -8.96
N THR A 442 -8.43 -29.41 -8.81
CA THR A 442 -6.98 -29.36 -9.04
C THR A 442 -6.20 -29.90 -7.85
N PRO A 443 -5.09 -30.65 -8.07
CA PRO A 443 -4.17 -31.00 -7.01
C PRO A 443 -3.42 -29.75 -6.53
N ILE A 444 -3.08 -29.68 -5.25
CA ILE A 444 -2.22 -28.62 -4.73
C ILE A 444 -0.79 -28.91 -5.15
N THR A 445 -0.17 -27.98 -5.86
CA THR A 445 1.19 -28.12 -6.39
C THR A 445 2.26 -27.62 -5.42
N SER A 446 1.90 -26.72 -4.52
CA SER A 446 2.83 -26.18 -3.53
C SER A 446 2.12 -25.84 -2.22
N VAL A 447 2.71 -26.27 -1.10
CA VAL A 447 2.27 -25.91 0.25
C VAL A 447 3.44 -25.32 1.01
N HIS A 448 3.23 -24.14 1.55
CA HIS A 448 4.22 -23.46 2.40
C HIS A 448 3.62 -23.28 3.79
N VAL A 449 4.26 -23.87 4.80
CA VAL A 449 3.82 -23.75 6.18
C VAL A 449 4.90 -23.08 7.02
N SER A 450 4.57 -21.95 7.62
CA SER A 450 5.40 -21.26 8.61
C SER A 450 4.72 -21.38 9.97
N ALA A 451 5.16 -22.35 10.78
CA ALA A 451 4.59 -22.59 12.10
C ALA A 451 5.67 -23.08 13.07
N SER A 452 5.59 -22.61 14.32
CA SER A 452 6.57 -22.94 15.36
C SER A 452 6.40 -24.37 15.93
N TYR A 453 5.27 -25.01 15.67
CA TYR A 453 4.89 -26.32 16.25
C TYR A 453 5.12 -27.52 15.34
N LEU A 454 5.69 -27.34 14.15
CA LEU A 454 5.94 -28.46 13.22
C LEU A 454 6.89 -29.50 13.81
N THR A 455 6.45 -30.76 13.83
CA THR A 455 7.28 -31.89 14.24
C THR A 455 8.34 -32.21 13.17
N PRO A 456 9.38 -33.00 13.50
CA PRO A 456 10.31 -33.46 12.48
C PRO A 456 9.64 -34.29 11.38
N GLU A 457 8.62 -35.11 11.74
CA GLU A 457 7.86 -35.90 10.80
C GLU A 457 7.04 -35.01 9.84
N ASP A 458 6.45 -33.92 10.33
CA ASP A 458 5.72 -32.96 9.49
C ASP A 458 6.64 -32.30 8.46
N LYS A 459 7.86 -31.96 8.88
CA LYS A 459 8.87 -31.39 7.99
C LYS A 459 9.31 -32.37 6.92
N GLU A 460 9.56 -33.62 7.30
CA GLU A 460 9.92 -34.70 6.37
C GLU A 460 8.81 -34.91 5.33
N TRP A 461 7.54 -34.88 5.76
CA TRP A 461 6.42 -34.97 4.84
C TRP A 461 6.36 -33.80 3.85
N LEU A 462 6.50 -32.55 4.32
CA LEU A 462 6.52 -31.37 3.47
C LEU A 462 7.67 -31.43 2.44
N GLU A 463 8.85 -31.88 2.84
CA GLU A 463 10.01 -32.07 1.95
C GLU A 463 9.76 -33.17 0.91
N PHE A 464 9.10 -34.26 1.28
CA PHE A 464 8.78 -35.39 0.39
C PHE A 464 7.89 -34.96 -0.79
N TYR A 465 6.91 -34.06 -0.55
CA TYR A 465 6.02 -33.54 -1.57
C TYR A 465 6.56 -32.30 -2.29
N ASN A 466 7.84 -31.98 -2.15
CA ASN A 466 8.46 -30.72 -2.61
C ASN A 466 7.78 -29.47 -2.04
N PHE A 467 7.08 -29.59 -0.93
CA PHE A 467 6.52 -28.48 -0.21
C PHE A 467 7.62 -27.81 0.65
N SER A 468 7.51 -26.53 0.90
CA SER A 468 8.50 -25.80 1.68
C SER A 468 7.96 -25.40 3.04
N PHE A 469 8.85 -25.35 4.03
CA PHE A 469 8.54 -24.78 5.32
C PHE A 469 9.53 -23.65 5.64
N HIS A 470 9.04 -22.62 6.32
CA HIS A 470 9.86 -21.54 6.82
C HIS A 470 9.81 -21.50 8.34
N HIS A 471 10.96 -21.35 8.97
CA HIS A 471 11.01 -21.06 10.40
C HIS A 471 10.72 -19.56 10.59
N SER A 472 9.66 -19.24 11.32
CA SER A 472 9.36 -17.90 11.79
C SER A 472 10.23 -17.49 12.97
#